data_0720ce5cbbf8b44366723eac68ec8376
#
_entry.id   0720ce5cbbf8b44366723eac68ec8376
#
_cell.length_a   1.000
_cell.length_b   1.000
_cell.length_c   1.000
_cell.angle_alpha   90.00
_cell.angle_beta   90.00
_cell.angle_gamma   90.00
#
_symmetry.space_group_name_H-M   'P 1'
#
loop_
_entity.id
_entity.type
_entity.pdbx_description
1 polymer ?
#
loop_
_entity_poly.entity_id
_entity_poly.type
_entity_poly.pdbx_seq_one_letter_code
_entity_poly.pdbx_strand_id
1 'polypeptide(L)'
;VDGPHVMRRWFEADPARAERFSLDAVDLHVDLSKNLLTDEIRDALLELAEQTNVAARRDAMYSGEHINVTEDRAVLHTALRRPRTDTFTVDGQDAVADVHETLDKIYDFAGKVRSGQWTGVTGKTIRTVVNVGIGGSDLGPVMAYEALKPYVKDGLECRCLLYTSDAADDSLRV
;
A
#
# COMPACT_ATOMS: atom_id res chain seq x y z
N VAL A 1 -14.03 -27.26 -10.33
CA VAL A 1 -14.50 -26.43 -9.21
C VAL A 1 -15.80 -25.78 -9.65
N ASP A 2 -16.88 -26.25 -9.07
CA ASP A 2 -18.24 -25.89 -9.46
C ASP A 2 -18.56 -24.46 -9.02
N GLY A 3 -18.61 -23.52 -9.90
CA GLY A 3 -18.87 -22.09 -9.81
C GLY A 3 -19.75 -21.52 -8.65
N PRO A 4 -20.43 -20.40 -8.82
CA PRO A 4 -21.09 -19.67 -7.72
C PRO A 4 -22.17 -20.44 -6.95
N HIS A 5 -22.65 -21.56 -7.47
CA HIS A 5 -23.63 -22.43 -6.79
C HIS A 5 -23.04 -23.18 -5.58
N VAL A 6 -21.72 -23.37 -5.51
CA VAL A 6 -21.04 -23.99 -4.35
C VAL A 6 -21.14 -23.13 -3.11
N MET A 7 -20.88 -21.81 -3.26
CA MET A 7 -20.92 -20.84 -2.17
C MET A 7 -22.30 -20.80 -1.50
N ARG A 8 -23.37 -20.78 -2.29
CA ARG A 8 -24.74 -20.79 -1.75
C ARG A 8 -24.98 -22.04 -0.91
N ARG A 9 -24.59 -23.22 -1.41
CA ARG A 9 -24.74 -24.50 -0.67
C ARG A 9 -23.97 -24.50 0.64
N TRP A 10 -22.80 -23.87 0.68
CA TRP A 10 -22.00 -23.75 1.92
C TRP A 10 -22.70 -22.90 2.97
N PHE A 11 -23.34 -21.81 2.58
CA PHE A 11 -24.13 -20.98 3.50
C PHE A 11 -25.44 -21.64 3.93
N GLU A 12 -26.05 -22.42 3.04
CA GLU A 12 -27.25 -23.23 3.38
C GLU A 12 -26.91 -24.37 4.37
N ALA A 13 -25.75 -24.99 4.22
CA ALA A 13 -25.28 -26.06 5.09
C ALA A 13 -24.73 -25.57 6.44
N ASP A 14 -24.19 -24.37 6.47
CA ASP A 14 -23.59 -23.73 7.66
C ASP A 14 -24.07 -22.28 7.79
N PRO A 15 -25.19 -22.03 8.48
CA PRO A 15 -25.68 -20.66 8.72
C PRO A 15 -24.70 -19.77 9.51
N ALA A 16 -23.78 -20.35 10.30
CA ALA A 16 -22.77 -19.64 11.06
C ALA A 16 -21.50 -19.37 10.25
N ARG A 17 -21.46 -19.70 8.95
CA ARG A 17 -20.27 -19.57 8.11
C ARG A 17 -19.69 -18.15 8.12
N ALA A 18 -20.52 -17.11 8.09
CA ALA A 18 -20.06 -15.73 8.13
C ALA A 18 -19.26 -15.44 9.41
N GLU A 19 -19.77 -15.87 10.57
CA GLU A 19 -19.11 -15.69 11.86
C GLU A 19 -17.80 -16.49 11.95
N ARG A 20 -17.84 -17.77 11.52
CA ARG A 20 -16.67 -18.66 11.61
C ARG A 20 -15.50 -18.29 10.69
N PHE A 21 -15.79 -17.64 9.58
CA PHE A 21 -14.78 -17.20 8.61
C PHE A 21 -14.55 -15.68 8.65
N SER A 22 -14.99 -15.01 9.71
CA SER A 22 -14.64 -13.63 10.00
C SER A 22 -13.73 -13.53 11.22
N LEU A 23 -12.87 -12.53 11.21
CA LEU A 23 -11.99 -12.23 12.34
C LEU A 23 -11.72 -10.73 12.42
N ASP A 24 -11.44 -10.27 13.63
CA ASP A 24 -10.98 -8.91 13.86
C ASP A 24 -9.47 -8.92 14.08
N ALA A 25 -8.78 -8.07 13.35
CA ALA A 25 -7.33 -7.89 13.44
C ALA A 25 -7.01 -6.39 13.59
N VAL A 26 -6.71 -5.98 14.82
CA VAL A 26 -6.54 -4.57 15.22
C VAL A 26 -7.82 -3.79 14.87
N ASP A 27 -7.77 -2.86 13.91
CA ASP A 27 -8.90 -2.04 13.46
C ASP A 27 -9.58 -2.57 12.19
N LEU A 28 -9.22 -3.77 11.75
CA LEU A 28 -9.76 -4.39 10.54
C LEU A 28 -10.72 -5.52 10.90
N HIS A 29 -11.92 -5.46 10.34
CA HIS A 29 -12.81 -6.61 10.27
C HIS A 29 -12.62 -7.33 8.93
N VAL A 30 -12.21 -8.59 8.97
CA VAL A 30 -11.91 -9.40 7.79
C VAL A 30 -12.94 -10.50 7.66
N ASP A 31 -13.74 -10.47 6.61
CA ASP A 31 -14.73 -11.49 6.27
C ASP A 31 -14.25 -12.32 5.07
N LEU A 32 -13.85 -13.56 5.34
CA LEU A 32 -13.43 -14.55 4.36
C LEU A 32 -14.55 -15.52 3.96
N SER A 33 -15.76 -15.33 4.49
CA SER A 33 -16.87 -16.30 4.30
C SER A 33 -17.28 -16.49 2.85
N LYS A 34 -17.04 -15.47 1.99
CA LYS A 34 -17.35 -15.51 0.56
C LYS A 34 -16.17 -15.94 -0.32
N ASN A 35 -15.04 -16.32 0.28
CA ASN A 35 -13.95 -16.96 -0.43
C ASN A 35 -14.23 -18.46 -0.61
N LEU A 36 -13.60 -19.09 -1.60
CA LEU A 36 -13.66 -20.54 -1.82
C LEU A 36 -12.81 -21.27 -0.76
N LEU A 37 -13.15 -21.06 0.51
CA LEU A 37 -12.44 -21.54 1.67
C LEU A 37 -13.33 -22.52 2.45
N THR A 38 -12.83 -23.73 2.70
CA THR A 38 -13.38 -24.71 3.64
C THR A 38 -12.47 -24.85 4.84
N ASP A 39 -12.89 -25.55 5.89
CA ASP A 39 -12.03 -25.81 7.04
C ASP A 39 -10.78 -26.58 6.63
N GLU A 40 -10.90 -27.60 5.77
CA GLU A 40 -9.77 -28.38 5.29
C GLU A 40 -8.78 -27.52 4.48
N ILE A 41 -9.28 -26.62 3.64
CA ILE A 41 -8.44 -25.70 2.86
C ILE A 41 -7.74 -24.72 3.79
N ARG A 42 -8.46 -24.15 4.77
CA ARG A 42 -7.86 -23.27 5.77
C ARG A 42 -6.74 -23.96 6.52
N ASP A 43 -7.00 -25.14 7.03
CA ASP A 43 -6.04 -25.91 7.85
C ASP A 43 -4.81 -26.31 7.03
N ALA A 44 -4.99 -26.73 5.77
CA ALA A 44 -3.89 -27.01 4.85
C ALA A 44 -3.06 -25.75 4.52
N LEU A 45 -3.70 -24.57 4.38
CA LEU A 45 -2.99 -23.31 4.17
C LEU A 45 -2.20 -22.87 5.40
N LEU A 46 -2.74 -23.10 6.60
CA LEU A 46 -2.02 -22.82 7.84
C LEU A 46 -0.81 -23.76 8.00
N GLU A 47 -0.98 -25.05 7.72
CA GLU A 47 0.12 -26.02 7.71
C GLU A 47 1.21 -25.60 6.69
N LEU A 48 0.83 -25.20 5.49
CA LEU A 48 1.77 -24.67 4.49
C LEU A 48 2.53 -23.44 5.01
N ALA A 49 1.85 -22.51 5.69
CA ALA A 49 2.49 -21.34 6.27
C ALA A 49 3.52 -21.73 7.36
N GLU A 50 3.22 -22.73 8.17
CA GLU A 50 4.17 -23.29 9.15
C GLU A 50 5.36 -23.96 8.47
N GLN A 51 5.13 -24.84 7.50
CA GLN A 51 6.18 -25.55 6.75
C GLN A 51 7.13 -24.60 6.00
N THR A 52 6.60 -23.46 5.51
CA THR A 52 7.38 -22.44 4.81
C THR A 52 7.94 -21.36 5.74
N ASN A 53 7.79 -21.51 7.05
CA ASN A 53 8.30 -20.61 8.08
C ASN A 53 7.86 -19.13 7.88
N VAL A 54 6.60 -18.89 7.51
CA VAL A 54 6.07 -17.53 7.28
C VAL A 54 6.27 -16.64 8.50
N ALA A 55 6.03 -17.15 9.72
CA ALA A 55 6.21 -16.38 10.95
C ALA A 55 7.67 -15.93 11.14
N ALA A 56 8.64 -16.85 11.00
CA ALA A 56 10.04 -16.52 11.13
C ALA A 56 10.51 -15.53 10.05
N ARG A 57 10.01 -15.68 8.79
CA ARG A 57 10.31 -14.73 7.71
C ARG A 57 9.73 -13.34 7.97
N ARG A 58 8.53 -13.27 8.52
CA ARG A 58 7.94 -12.00 8.98
C ARG A 58 8.82 -11.34 10.04
N ASP A 59 9.23 -12.10 11.05
CA ASP A 59 10.03 -11.58 12.15
C ASP A 59 11.42 -11.11 11.65
N ALA A 60 12.04 -11.87 10.75
CA ALA A 60 13.26 -11.46 10.05
C ALA A 60 13.10 -10.15 9.25
N MET A 61 11.95 -9.96 8.57
CA MET A 61 11.64 -8.69 7.90
C MET A 61 11.56 -7.52 8.90
N TYR A 62 10.90 -7.71 10.03
CA TYR A 62 10.79 -6.69 11.07
C TYR A 62 12.08 -6.40 11.82
N SER A 63 13.01 -7.36 11.86
CA SER A 63 14.36 -7.18 12.44
C SER A 63 15.35 -6.54 11.48
N GLY A 64 15.02 -6.42 10.18
CA GLY A 64 15.90 -5.84 9.17
C GLY A 64 16.89 -6.80 8.56
N GLU A 65 16.65 -8.11 8.68
CA GLU A 65 17.46 -9.11 7.98
C GLU A 65 17.27 -9.02 6.46
N HIS A 66 18.30 -9.45 5.71
CA HIS A 66 18.27 -9.43 4.23
C HIS A 66 17.41 -10.57 3.68
N ILE A 67 16.07 -10.43 3.83
CA ILE A 67 15.11 -11.43 3.35
C ILE A 67 14.90 -11.41 1.83
N ASN A 68 15.29 -10.33 1.15
CA ASN A 68 15.38 -10.29 -0.31
C ASN A 68 16.72 -10.89 -0.74
N VAL A 69 16.75 -12.22 -0.80
CA VAL A 69 17.98 -12.98 -1.09
C VAL A 69 18.51 -12.81 -2.52
N THR A 70 17.67 -12.34 -3.44
CA THR A 70 18.04 -12.12 -4.85
C THR A 70 18.93 -10.90 -5.02
N GLU A 71 18.70 -9.86 -4.22
CA GLU A 71 19.40 -8.58 -4.27
C GLU A 71 20.26 -8.34 -3.03
N ASP A 72 20.27 -9.29 -2.08
CA ASP A 72 20.92 -9.19 -0.79
C ASP A 72 20.53 -7.90 -0.05
N ARG A 73 19.22 -7.73 0.18
CA ARG A 73 18.66 -6.51 0.80
C ARG A 73 17.66 -6.83 1.90
N ALA A 74 17.65 -5.97 2.90
CA ALA A 74 16.53 -5.87 3.83
C ALA A 74 15.28 -5.30 3.14
N VAL A 75 14.09 -5.63 3.65
CA VAL A 75 12.81 -5.14 3.18
C VAL A 75 12.29 -4.13 4.20
N LEU A 76 12.38 -2.83 3.89
CA LEU A 76 12.26 -1.73 4.86
C LEU A 76 10.95 -0.95 4.78
N HIS A 77 9.95 -1.41 4.01
CA HIS A 77 8.67 -0.68 3.90
C HIS A 77 7.95 -0.53 5.26
N THR A 78 8.23 -1.38 6.25
CA THR A 78 7.71 -1.25 7.61
C THR A 78 8.24 -0.01 8.33
N ALA A 79 9.43 0.48 7.98
CA ALA A 79 10.00 1.71 8.54
C ALA A 79 9.15 2.95 8.24
N LEU A 80 8.42 2.96 7.10
CA LEU A 80 7.51 4.04 6.72
C LEU A 80 6.34 4.23 7.69
N ARG A 81 6.08 3.26 8.56
CA ARG A 81 4.97 3.27 9.53
C ARG A 81 5.45 3.45 10.98
N ARG A 82 6.76 3.49 11.21
CA ARG A 82 7.30 3.68 12.54
C ARG A 82 7.22 5.14 12.98
N PRO A 83 6.91 5.41 14.26
CA PRO A 83 6.93 6.77 14.78
C PRO A 83 8.36 7.34 14.77
N ARG A 84 8.48 8.66 14.71
CA ARG A 84 9.79 9.38 14.69
C ARG A 84 10.68 9.05 15.89
N THR A 85 10.09 8.64 17.00
CA THR A 85 10.81 8.30 18.23
C THR A 85 11.45 6.91 18.21
N ASP A 86 11.09 6.10 17.22
CA ASP A 86 11.69 4.77 17.06
C ASP A 86 13.08 4.87 16.42
N THR A 87 13.87 3.84 16.67
CA THR A 87 15.13 3.59 16.00
C THR A 87 15.06 2.24 15.31
N PHE A 88 15.49 2.17 14.06
CA PHE A 88 15.56 0.93 13.30
C PHE A 88 16.82 0.90 12.46
N THR A 89 17.87 0.34 13.03
CA THR A 89 19.19 0.30 12.39
C THR A 89 19.32 -0.95 11.52
N VAL A 90 19.64 -0.76 10.25
CA VAL A 90 19.93 -1.79 9.26
C VAL A 90 21.21 -1.39 8.54
N ASP A 91 22.17 -2.30 8.45
CA ASP A 91 23.49 -2.07 7.83
C ASP A 91 24.23 -0.84 8.39
N GLY A 92 24.01 -0.54 9.67
CA GLY A 92 24.64 0.59 10.35
C GLY A 92 23.94 1.93 10.12
N GLN A 93 22.80 1.96 9.42
CA GLN A 93 22.02 3.17 9.12
C GLN A 93 20.66 3.12 9.82
N ASP A 94 20.21 4.24 10.39
CA ASP A 94 18.89 4.35 10.99
C ASP A 94 17.83 4.66 9.91
N ALA A 95 17.14 3.61 9.48
CA ALA A 95 16.10 3.70 8.44
C ALA A 95 14.91 4.59 8.86
N VAL A 96 14.61 4.70 10.16
CA VAL A 96 13.53 5.57 10.65
C VAL A 96 13.93 7.03 10.56
N ALA A 97 15.16 7.37 10.93
CA ALA A 97 15.68 8.72 10.79
C ALA A 97 15.64 9.19 9.33
N ASP A 98 16.08 8.34 8.39
CA ASP A 98 16.07 8.65 6.95
C ASP A 98 14.66 8.87 6.40
N VAL A 99 13.72 8.02 6.81
CA VAL A 99 12.30 8.17 6.43
C VAL A 99 11.78 9.53 6.89
N HIS A 100 11.99 9.89 8.14
CA HIS A 100 11.44 11.14 8.67
C HIS A 100 12.16 12.38 8.14
N GLU A 101 13.46 12.32 7.85
CA GLU A 101 14.16 13.39 7.13
C GLU A 101 13.57 13.62 5.74
N THR A 102 13.28 12.53 5.02
CA THR A 102 12.65 12.61 3.70
C THR A 102 11.22 13.16 3.79
N LEU A 103 10.43 12.72 4.77
CA LEU A 103 9.08 13.24 4.99
C LEU A 103 9.09 14.74 5.32
N ASP A 104 10.05 15.22 6.11
CA ASP A 104 10.17 16.64 6.42
C ASP A 104 10.42 17.47 5.14
N LYS A 105 11.28 16.99 4.24
CA LYS A 105 11.51 17.63 2.93
C LYS A 105 10.25 17.67 2.07
N ILE A 106 9.48 16.57 2.07
CA ILE A 106 8.21 16.47 1.34
C ILE A 106 7.18 17.45 1.90
N TYR A 107 7.04 17.51 3.22
CA TYR A 107 6.07 18.40 3.87
C TYR A 107 6.45 19.89 3.70
N ASP A 108 7.72 20.22 3.81
CA ASP A 108 8.21 21.58 3.55
C ASP A 108 7.93 22.02 2.12
N PHE A 109 8.25 21.16 1.14
CA PHE A 109 7.97 21.44 -0.27
C PHE A 109 6.47 21.59 -0.54
N ALA A 110 5.65 20.66 -0.04
CA ALA A 110 4.19 20.72 -0.18
C ALA A 110 3.63 22.00 0.46
N GLY A 111 4.18 22.42 1.62
CA GLY A 111 3.84 23.68 2.28
C GLY A 111 4.15 24.91 1.42
N LYS A 112 5.32 24.93 0.78
CA LYS A 112 5.74 26.02 -0.13
C LYS A 112 4.84 26.11 -1.36
N VAL A 113 4.46 24.98 -1.96
CA VAL A 113 3.50 24.94 -3.09
C VAL A 113 2.14 25.44 -2.65
N ARG A 114 1.62 24.94 -1.53
CA ARG A 114 0.29 25.30 -1.02
C ARG A 114 0.19 26.76 -0.57
N SER A 115 1.24 27.34 -0.05
CA SER A 115 1.30 28.76 0.34
C SER A 115 1.47 29.72 -0.84
N GLY A 116 1.89 29.21 -2.01
CA GLY A 116 2.28 30.02 -3.17
C GLY A 116 3.69 30.57 -3.08
N GLN A 117 4.48 30.17 -2.09
CA GLN A 117 5.90 30.53 -1.98
C GLN A 117 6.72 29.90 -3.10
N TRP A 118 6.37 28.69 -3.50
CA TRP A 118 6.95 28.03 -4.67
C TRP A 118 6.16 28.41 -5.91
N THR A 119 6.81 29.04 -6.87
CA THR A 119 6.18 29.52 -8.11
C THR A 119 6.76 28.81 -9.32
N GLY A 120 6.01 28.83 -10.42
CA GLY A 120 6.51 28.38 -11.71
C GLY A 120 7.59 29.32 -12.26
N VAL A 121 8.24 28.93 -13.37
CA VAL A 121 9.29 29.68 -14.03
C VAL A 121 8.86 31.09 -14.46
N THR A 122 7.55 31.30 -14.63
CA THR A 122 6.95 32.60 -14.96
C THR A 122 6.61 33.47 -13.74
N GLY A 123 6.98 33.04 -12.53
CA GLY A 123 6.60 33.68 -11.26
C GLY A 123 5.16 33.47 -10.82
N LYS A 124 4.38 32.69 -11.55
CA LYS A 124 2.97 32.42 -11.21
C LYS A 124 2.88 31.28 -10.17
N THR A 125 1.91 31.42 -9.28
CA THR A 125 1.57 30.36 -8.30
C THR A 125 1.17 29.06 -9.02
N ILE A 126 1.61 27.94 -8.50
CA ILE A 126 1.22 26.60 -8.97
C ILE A 126 -0.26 26.40 -8.65
N ARG A 127 -1.03 26.03 -9.65
CA ARG A 127 -2.47 25.71 -9.51
C ARG A 127 -2.81 24.27 -9.88
N THR A 128 -1.94 23.62 -10.63
CA THR A 128 -2.14 22.25 -11.07
C THR A 128 -0.88 21.46 -10.80
N VAL A 129 -1.05 20.33 -10.14
CA VAL A 129 -0.02 19.29 -9.96
C VAL A 129 -0.43 18.11 -10.84
N VAL A 130 0.48 17.70 -11.72
CA VAL A 130 0.21 16.61 -12.67
C VAL A 130 1.06 15.41 -12.28
N ASN A 131 0.41 14.29 -11.98
CA ASN A 131 1.05 13.00 -11.85
C ASN A 131 1.03 12.29 -13.21
N VAL A 132 2.18 11.89 -13.70
CA VAL A 132 2.31 11.11 -14.95
C VAL A 132 2.86 9.74 -14.58
N GLY A 133 2.09 8.69 -14.84
CA GLY A 133 2.50 7.35 -14.47
C GLY A 133 1.58 6.27 -15.01
N ILE A 134 1.99 5.03 -14.84
CA ILE A 134 1.24 3.83 -15.22
C ILE A 134 1.30 2.80 -14.09
N GLY A 135 0.26 1.99 -13.95
CA GLY A 135 0.18 0.95 -12.93
C GLY A 135 0.33 1.52 -11.52
N GLY A 136 1.29 1.05 -10.75
CA GLY A 136 1.54 1.50 -9.38
C GLY A 136 1.90 2.98 -9.25
N SER A 137 2.46 3.59 -10.29
CA SER A 137 2.78 5.01 -10.32
C SER A 137 1.56 5.90 -10.57
N ASP A 138 0.44 5.34 -10.99
CA ASP A 138 -0.82 6.04 -11.22
C ASP A 138 -1.88 5.68 -10.17
N LEU A 139 -2.13 4.40 -9.93
CA LEU A 139 -3.24 3.93 -9.10
C LEU A 139 -3.16 4.43 -7.64
N GLY A 140 -1.97 4.45 -7.04
CA GLY A 140 -1.77 4.98 -5.69
C GLY A 140 -2.09 6.48 -5.59
N PRO A 141 -1.49 7.34 -6.42
CA PRO A 141 -1.83 8.76 -6.50
C PRO A 141 -3.30 9.04 -6.79
N VAL A 142 -3.94 8.32 -7.73
CA VAL A 142 -5.37 8.45 -8.04
C VAL A 142 -6.22 8.10 -6.82
N MET A 143 -5.96 6.98 -6.17
CA MET A 143 -6.66 6.56 -4.97
C MET A 143 -6.56 7.62 -3.86
N ALA A 144 -5.35 8.12 -3.59
CA ALA A 144 -5.13 9.14 -2.57
C ALA A 144 -5.85 10.46 -2.93
N TYR A 145 -5.78 10.89 -4.18
CA TYR A 145 -6.45 12.11 -4.63
C TYR A 145 -7.98 12.00 -4.51
N GLU A 146 -8.59 10.92 -5.00
CA GLU A 146 -10.04 10.75 -4.93
C GLU A 146 -10.53 10.62 -3.47
N ALA A 147 -9.80 9.89 -2.62
CA ALA A 147 -10.13 9.75 -1.20
C ALA A 147 -10.03 11.07 -0.43
N LEU A 148 -9.07 11.93 -0.78
CA LEU A 148 -8.79 13.18 -0.07
C LEU A 148 -9.36 14.42 -0.76
N LYS A 149 -10.08 14.26 -1.86
CA LYS A 149 -10.67 15.33 -2.64
C LYS A 149 -11.47 16.37 -1.82
N PRO A 150 -12.26 15.97 -0.80
CA PRO A 150 -12.97 16.93 0.04
C PRO A 150 -12.05 17.84 0.88
N TYR A 151 -10.78 17.47 1.04
CA TYR A 151 -9.79 18.19 1.85
C TYR A 151 -8.79 18.99 1.02
N VAL A 152 -8.93 18.97 -0.31
CA VAL A 152 -8.04 19.73 -1.21
C VAL A 152 -8.25 21.21 -1.00
N LYS A 153 -7.13 21.95 -0.93
CA LYS A 153 -7.19 23.42 -0.83
C LYS A 153 -7.74 24.04 -2.10
N ASP A 154 -8.64 25.02 -1.96
CA ASP A 154 -9.18 25.78 -3.07
C ASP A 154 -8.08 26.39 -3.96
N GLY A 155 -8.26 26.26 -5.26
CA GLY A 155 -7.34 26.78 -6.27
C GLY A 155 -6.10 25.92 -6.54
N LEU A 156 -6.00 24.73 -5.92
CA LEU A 156 -5.00 23.72 -6.25
C LEU A 156 -5.72 22.45 -6.76
N GLU A 157 -5.36 21.99 -7.93
CA GLU A 157 -5.91 20.81 -8.58
C GLU A 157 -4.82 19.76 -8.79
N CYS A 158 -5.11 18.50 -8.47
CA CYS A 158 -4.27 17.37 -8.84
C CYS A 158 -4.90 16.64 -10.02
N ARG A 159 -4.06 16.26 -10.99
CA ARG A 159 -4.46 15.49 -12.17
C ARG A 159 -3.53 14.30 -12.34
N CYS A 160 -4.10 13.18 -12.73
CA CYS A 160 -3.35 11.99 -13.11
C CYS A 160 -3.49 11.80 -14.63
N LEU A 161 -2.37 11.61 -15.31
CA LEU A 161 -2.32 11.42 -16.76
C LEU A 161 -1.77 10.03 -17.04
N LEU A 162 -2.68 9.09 -17.30
CA LEU A 162 -2.34 7.72 -17.69
C LEU A 162 -2.28 7.59 -19.23
N TYR A 163 -3.28 8.14 -19.92
CA TYR A 163 -3.49 7.91 -21.35
C TYR A 163 -3.16 9.11 -22.25
N THR A 164 -2.68 10.21 -21.68
CA THR A 164 -2.47 11.46 -22.43
C THR A 164 -0.99 11.84 -22.58
N SER A 165 -0.06 11.01 -22.07
CA SER A 165 1.38 11.16 -22.33
C SER A 165 1.86 10.04 -23.22
N ASP A 166 2.73 10.34 -24.18
CA ASP A 166 3.34 9.34 -25.08
C ASP A 166 4.03 8.22 -24.28
N ALA A 167 4.70 8.55 -23.19
CA ALA A 167 5.39 7.58 -22.34
C ALA A 167 4.44 6.59 -21.64
N ALA A 168 3.20 6.98 -21.35
CA ALA A 168 2.18 6.10 -20.78
C ALA A 168 1.43 5.32 -21.88
N ASP A 169 1.28 5.90 -23.04
CA ASP A 169 0.54 5.31 -24.16
C ASP A 169 1.33 4.17 -24.83
N ASP A 170 2.64 4.31 -24.99
CA ASP A 170 3.51 3.30 -25.59
C ASP A 170 3.57 2.00 -24.79
N SER A 171 3.36 2.04 -23.48
CA SER A 171 3.40 0.86 -22.63
C SER A 171 2.14 -0.02 -22.67
N LEU A 172 1.04 0.49 -23.22
CA LEU A 172 -0.24 -0.21 -23.32
C LEU A 172 -0.46 -0.87 -24.70
N ARG A 173 0.46 -0.69 -25.64
CA ARG A 173 0.37 -1.22 -27.02
C ARG A 173 1.23 -2.47 -27.25
N VAL A 174 1.81 -3.05 -26.21
CA VAL A 174 2.62 -4.26 -26.30
C VAL A 174 1.80 -5.51 -26.02
#